data_dfe030559e5853081be63eafdedd3da6
#
_entry.id   dfe030559e5853081be63eafdedd3da6
#
_cell.length_a   1.000
_cell.length_b   1.000
_cell.length_c   1.000
_cell.angle_alpha   90.00
_cell.angle_beta   90.00
_cell.angle_gamma   90.00
#
_symmetry.space_group_name_H-M   'P 1'
#
loop_
_entity.id
_entity.type
_entity.pdbx_description
1 polymer ?
#
loop_
_entity_poly.entity_id
_entity_poly.type
_entity_poly.pdbx_seq_one_letter_code
_entity_poly.pdbx_strand_id
1 'polypeptide(L)'
;MANREVVVLSAVRSAVGGFGGSLKDMEPSDLGAVVIKEAIARGGVDPKEVSFASVGHCIPTDSRYAYVSRVATINAGMAMDSVAFQVSRLCGSAQQAIVSSAQ
;
A
#
# COMPACT_ATOMS: atom_id res chain seq x y z
N MET A 1 19.70 19.45 11.56
CA MET A 1 18.42 18.75 11.38
C MET A 1 18.22 17.76 12.51
N ALA A 2 17.03 17.75 13.13
CA ALA A 2 16.74 16.74 14.12
C ALA A 2 16.76 15.36 13.48
N ASN A 3 17.47 14.42 14.07
CA ASN A 3 17.39 13.00 13.71
C ASN A 3 15.98 12.51 14.04
N ARG A 4 15.20 12.21 13.00
CA ARG A 4 13.88 11.62 13.16
C ARG A 4 14.03 10.11 13.10
N GLU A 5 13.65 9.45 14.18
CA GLU A 5 13.62 8.01 14.22
C GLU A 5 12.41 7.49 13.43
N VAL A 6 12.63 6.53 12.58
CA VAL A 6 11.59 5.83 11.80
C VAL A 6 11.60 4.38 12.21
N VAL A 7 10.44 3.86 12.62
CA VAL A 7 10.30 2.48 13.06
C VAL A 7 9.28 1.74 12.22
N VAL A 8 9.44 0.43 12.10
CA VAL A 8 8.49 -0.47 11.43
C VAL A 8 7.59 -1.09 12.49
N LEU A 9 6.30 -0.82 12.42
CA LEU A 9 5.31 -1.33 13.39
C LEU A 9 4.77 -2.70 12.98
N SER A 10 4.68 -2.98 11.69
CA SER A 10 4.20 -4.27 11.18
C SER A 10 4.77 -4.55 9.81
N ALA A 11 4.74 -5.81 9.42
CA ALA A 11 5.09 -6.25 8.08
C ALA A 11 4.19 -7.43 7.70
N VAL A 12 3.45 -7.28 6.61
CA VAL A 12 2.50 -8.30 6.15
C VAL A 12 2.61 -8.48 4.64
N ARG A 13 2.11 -9.59 4.16
CA ARG A 13 1.96 -9.86 2.73
C ARG A 13 0.74 -10.73 2.46
N SER A 14 0.25 -10.67 1.25
CA SER A 14 -0.73 -11.64 0.75
C SER A 14 -0.04 -12.94 0.31
N ALA A 15 -0.85 -13.94 -0.05
CA ALA A 15 -0.35 -15.09 -0.79
C ALA A 15 0.24 -14.64 -2.13
N VAL A 16 1.20 -15.38 -2.65
CA VAL A 16 1.72 -15.24 -4.01
C VAL A 16 1.03 -16.29 -4.87
N GLY A 17 0.25 -15.82 -5.86
CA GLY A 17 -0.47 -16.71 -6.78
C GLY A 17 0.39 -17.11 -7.99
N GLY A 18 0.07 -18.27 -8.57
CA GLY A 18 0.58 -18.66 -9.87
C GLY A 18 -0.15 -17.93 -11.00
N PHE A 19 0.44 -17.95 -12.21
CA PHE A 19 -0.20 -17.38 -13.40
C PHE A 19 -1.56 -18.05 -13.66
N GLY A 20 -2.61 -17.24 -13.79
CA GLY A 20 -3.99 -17.73 -13.93
C GLY A 20 -4.53 -18.48 -12.71
N GLY A 21 -3.87 -18.38 -11.54
CA GLY A 21 -4.21 -19.08 -10.32
C GLY A 21 -5.21 -18.35 -9.42
N SER A 22 -5.04 -18.51 -8.10
CA SER A 22 -6.04 -18.10 -7.09
C SER A 22 -6.31 -16.58 -7.03
N LEU A 23 -5.38 -15.76 -7.47
CA LEU A 23 -5.53 -14.28 -7.46
C LEU A 23 -5.92 -13.69 -8.82
N LYS A 24 -6.20 -14.52 -9.83
CA LYS A 24 -6.44 -14.07 -11.20
C LYS A 24 -7.61 -13.08 -11.34
N ASP A 25 -8.64 -13.24 -10.52
CA ASP A 25 -9.85 -12.42 -10.56
C ASP A 25 -9.88 -11.33 -9.48
N MET A 26 -8.80 -11.21 -8.70
CA MET A 26 -8.71 -10.20 -7.64
C MET A 26 -8.18 -8.88 -8.20
N GLU A 27 -8.95 -7.81 -8.00
CA GLU A 27 -8.53 -6.47 -8.38
C GLU A 27 -7.31 -6.03 -7.53
N PRO A 28 -6.31 -5.38 -8.13
CA PRO A 28 -5.13 -4.89 -7.39
C PRO A 28 -5.46 -3.96 -6.24
N SER A 29 -6.48 -3.12 -6.37
CA SER A 29 -6.93 -2.24 -5.30
C SER A 29 -7.54 -2.99 -4.12
N ASP A 30 -8.25 -4.09 -4.37
CA ASP A 30 -8.83 -4.92 -3.32
C ASP A 30 -7.75 -5.71 -2.61
N LEU A 31 -6.80 -6.27 -3.34
CA LEU A 31 -5.64 -6.93 -2.77
C LEU A 31 -4.83 -5.96 -1.90
N GLY A 32 -4.59 -4.76 -2.39
CA GLY A 32 -3.93 -3.69 -1.65
C GLY A 32 -4.68 -3.33 -0.37
N ALA A 33 -6.01 -3.21 -0.44
CA ALA A 33 -6.84 -2.89 0.72
C ALA A 33 -6.74 -3.94 1.82
N VAL A 34 -6.75 -5.23 1.46
CA VAL A 34 -6.59 -6.34 2.42
C VAL A 34 -5.24 -6.24 3.14
N VAL A 35 -4.18 -6.02 2.39
CA VAL A 35 -2.82 -5.92 2.96
C VAL A 35 -2.68 -4.68 3.85
N ILE A 36 -3.15 -3.52 3.41
CA ILE A 36 -3.10 -2.27 4.19
C ILE A 36 -3.89 -2.41 5.48
N LYS A 37 -5.11 -2.94 5.40
CA LYS A 37 -5.97 -3.16 6.57
C LYS A 37 -5.30 -4.05 7.62
N GLU A 38 -4.71 -5.14 7.18
CA GLU A 38 -4.01 -6.08 8.06
C GLU A 38 -2.74 -5.47 8.66
N ALA A 39 -1.97 -4.71 7.87
CA ALA A 39 -0.78 -4.01 8.35
C ALA A 39 -1.12 -3.02 9.46
N ILE A 40 -2.18 -2.24 9.29
CA ILE A 40 -2.67 -1.28 10.28
C ILE A 40 -3.12 -2.00 11.55
N ALA A 41 -3.91 -3.08 11.41
CA ALA A 41 -4.40 -3.86 12.54
C ALA A 41 -3.26 -4.46 13.37
N ARG A 42 -2.28 -5.08 12.72
CA ARG A 42 -1.11 -5.65 13.41
C ARG A 42 -0.19 -4.59 13.99
N GLY A 43 -0.14 -3.42 13.38
CA GLY A 43 0.60 -2.28 13.90
C GLY A 43 -0.03 -1.65 15.14
N GLY A 44 -1.26 -1.99 15.47
CA GLY A 44 -1.99 -1.46 16.62
C GLY A 44 -2.34 0.03 16.48
N VAL A 45 -2.51 0.51 15.25
CA VAL A 45 -2.80 1.92 14.94
C VAL A 45 -4.26 2.06 14.53
N ASP A 46 -4.91 3.15 14.93
CA ASP A 46 -6.22 3.50 14.40
C ASP A 46 -6.08 3.85 12.90
N PRO A 47 -6.86 3.22 12.01
CA PRO A 47 -6.83 3.56 10.58
C PRO A 47 -7.02 5.05 10.28
N LYS A 48 -7.73 5.76 11.14
CA LYS A 48 -7.98 7.20 11.00
C LYS A 48 -6.78 8.08 11.34
N GLU A 49 -5.80 7.54 12.05
CA GLU A 49 -4.55 8.22 12.38
C GLU A 49 -3.47 8.02 11.30
N VAL A 50 -3.68 7.09 10.37
CA VAL A 50 -2.75 6.88 9.25
C VAL A 50 -2.99 7.96 8.20
N SER A 51 -2.10 8.92 8.14
CA SER A 51 -2.26 10.11 7.30
C SER A 51 -1.72 9.94 5.88
N PHE A 52 -0.87 8.93 5.64
CA PHE A 52 -0.14 8.82 4.40
C PHE A 52 0.08 7.35 4.00
N ALA A 53 -0.08 7.07 2.71
CA ALA A 53 0.23 5.76 2.14
C ALA A 53 1.04 5.91 0.84
N SER A 54 2.09 5.14 0.74
CA SER A 54 2.92 5.03 -0.45
C SER A 54 2.86 3.61 -0.98
N VAL A 55 2.50 3.46 -2.24
CA VAL A 55 2.32 2.14 -2.86
C VAL A 55 3.24 1.99 -4.05
N GLY A 56 4.01 0.92 -4.06
CA GLY A 56 4.79 0.53 -5.24
C GLY A 56 3.88 -0.16 -6.26
N HIS A 57 3.85 0.35 -7.48
CA HIS A 57 3.08 -0.21 -8.58
C HIS A 57 3.87 -0.12 -9.87
N CYS A 58 4.39 -1.26 -10.33
CA CYS A 58 5.32 -1.30 -11.46
C CYS A 58 4.67 -0.87 -12.78
N ILE A 59 3.60 -1.56 -13.16
CA ILE A 59 2.98 -1.41 -14.49
C ILE A 59 1.47 -1.45 -14.31
N PRO A 60 0.77 -0.32 -14.46
CA PRO A 60 -0.69 -0.32 -14.54
C PRO A 60 -1.13 -1.05 -15.81
N THR A 61 -1.96 -2.05 -15.66
CA THR A 61 -2.48 -2.86 -16.77
C THR A 61 -3.88 -2.45 -17.22
N ASP A 62 -4.50 -1.54 -16.49
CA ASP A 62 -5.83 -0.99 -16.78
C ASP A 62 -5.88 0.45 -16.29
N SER A 63 -6.67 1.30 -16.92
CA SER A 63 -6.85 2.70 -16.52
C SER A 63 -7.38 2.87 -15.09
N ARG A 64 -8.13 1.91 -14.59
CA ARG A 64 -8.63 1.88 -13.21
C ARG A 64 -7.50 1.84 -12.17
N TYR A 65 -6.31 1.38 -12.54
CA TYR A 65 -5.17 1.24 -11.65
C TYR A 65 -4.28 2.47 -11.60
N ALA A 66 -4.62 3.53 -12.34
CA ALA A 66 -3.93 4.81 -12.24
C ALA A 66 -3.92 5.38 -10.80
N TYR A 67 -4.94 5.02 -10.01
CA TYR A 67 -5.11 5.44 -8.61
C TYR A 67 -5.22 4.27 -7.65
N VAL A 68 -4.56 3.16 -7.92
CA VAL A 68 -4.64 1.96 -7.07
C VAL A 68 -4.30 2.27 -5.61
N SER A 69 -3.32 3.14 -5.36
CA SER A 69 -2.93 3.56 -4.00
C SER A 69 -4.09 4.21 -3.26
N ARG A 70 -4.77 5.17 -3.87
CA ARG A 70 -5.87 5.89 -3.26
C ARG A 70 -7.08 4.99 -3.02
N VAL A 71 -7.45 4.19 -3.99
CA VAL A 71 -8.59 3.27 -3.87
C VAL A 71 -8.33 2.24 -2.78
N ALA A 72 -7.13 1.65 -2.75
CA ALA A 72 -6.76 0.67 -1.73
C ALA A 72 -6.79 1.26 -0.31
N THR A 73 -6.29 2.48 -0.12
CA THR A 73 -6.25 3.12 1.20
C THR A 73 -7.65 3.45 1.73
N ILE A 74 -8.52 3.96 0.89
CA ILE A 74 -9.91 4.25 1.28
C ILE A 74 -10.66 2.95 1.58
N ASN A 75 -10.51 1.93 0.75
CA ASN A 75 -11.14 0.63 0.97
C ASN A 75 -10.57 -0.08 2.22
N ALA A 76 -9.36 0.22 2.63
CA ALA A 76 -8.77 -0.27 3.88
C ALA A 76 -9.30 0.43 5.13
N GLY A 77 -10.05 1.51 4.99
CA GLY A 77 -10.66 2.26 6.09
C GLY A 77 -9.85 3.44 6.61
N MET A 78 -8.82 3.88 5.89
CA MET A 78 -8.10 5.11 6.25
C MET A 78 -9.01 6.34 6.14
N ALA A 79 -8.61 7.43 6.78
CA ALA A 79 -9.37 8.68 6.75
C ALA A 79 -9.48 9.24 5.32
N MET A 80 -10.59 9.93 5.03
CA MET A 80 -10.82 10.53 3.70
C MET A 80 -9.82 11.65 3.37
N ASP A 81 -9.26 12.29 4.37
CA ASP A 81 -8.24 13.33 4.26
C ASP A 81 -6.81 12.77 4.24
N SER A 82 -6.65 11.46 4.36
CA SER A 82 -5.35 10.82 4.18
C SER A 82 -4.83 11.01 2.75
N VAL A 83 -3.52 11.06 2.61
CA VAL A 83 -2.85 11.23 1.32
C VAL A 83 -2.30 9.89 0.84
N ALA A 84 -2.45 9.62 -0.45
CA ALA A 84 -1.86 8.44 -1.06
C ALA A 84 -1.20 8.78 -2.39
N PHE A 85 -0.05 8.18 -2.64
CA PHE A 85 0.55 8.20 -3.97
C PHE A 85 1.11 6.82 -4.32
N GLN A 86 1.34 6.61 -5.58
CA GLN A 86 2.03 5.42 -6.05
C GLN A 86 3.29 5.78 -6.81
N VAL A 87 4.25 4.90 -6.78
CA VAL A 87 5.54 5.11 -7.39
C VAL A 87 5.94 3.89 -8.22
N SER A 88 6.57 4.13 -9.34
CA SER A 88 7.17 3.07 -10.15
C SER A 88 8.69 3.28 -10.27
N ARG A 89 9.41 2.28 -9.85
CA ARG A 89 10.81 2.02 -10.18
C ARG A 89 10.94 0.58 -10.65
N LEU A 90 9.99 0.11 -11.42
CA LEU A 90 9.88 -1.27 -11.85
C LEU A 90 10.02 -2.24 -10.66
N CYS A 91 10.94 -3.17 -10.66
CA CYS A 91 11.11 -4.16 -9.58
C CYS A 91 11.46 -3.52 -8.22
N GLY A 92 11.99 -2.31 -8.19
CA GLY A 92 12.35 -1.56 -6.98
C GLY A 92 11.22 -0.69 -6.42
N SER A 93 10.00 -0.76 -6.97
CA SER A 93 8.89 0.17 -6.61
C SER A 93 8.49 0.08 -5.14
N ALA A 94 8.35 -1.12 -4.60
CA ALA A 94 7.95 -1.29 -3.19
C ALA A 94 9.01 -0.75 -2.23
N GLN A 95 10.28 -0.97 -2.53
CA GLN A 95 11.37 -0.42 -1.73
C GLN A 95 11.40 1.11 -1.79
N GLN A 96 11.18 1.68 -2.97
CA GLN A 96 11.07 3.14 -3.12
C GLN A 96 9.89 3.70 -2.33
N ALA A 97 8.75 3.00 -2.31
CA ALA A 97 7.60 3.41 -1.52
C ALA A 97 7.93 3.51 -0.03
N ILE A 98 8.67 2.54 0.52
CA ILE A 98 9.15 2.57 1.91
C ILE A 98 10.07 3.76 2.15
N VAL A 99 11.06 3.98 1.28
CA VAL A 99 12.00 5.10 1.39
C VAL A 99 11.26 6.44 1.37
N SER A 100 10.33 6.60 0.43
CA SER A 100 9.54 7.84 0.32
C SER A 100 8.64 8.09 1.54
N SER A 101 8.13 7.03 2.16
CA SER A 101 7.34 7.17 3.39
C SER A 101 8.19 7.51 4.62
N ALA A 102 9.46 7.14 4.61
CA ALA A 102 10.39 7.41 5.70
C ALA A 102 10.96 8.84 5.70
N GLN A 103 10.89 9.53 4.57
CA GLN A 103 11.36 10.91 4.41
C GLN A 103 10.41 11.93 5.01
#